data_de21d2e97a03698d5fc1697281464f8a
#
_entry.id   de21d2e97a03698d5fc1697281464f8a
#
_cell.length_a   1.000
_cell.length_b   1.000
_cell.length_c   1.000
_cell.angle_alpha   90.00
_cell.angle_beta   90.00
_cell.angle_gamma   90.00
#
_symmetry.space_group_name_H-M   'P 1'
#
loop_
_entity.id
_entity.type
_entity.pdbx_description
1 polymer ?
#
loop_
_entity_poly.entity_id
_entity_poly.type
_entity_poly.pdbx_seq_one_letter_code
_entity_poly.pdbx_strand_id
1 'polypeptide(L)'
;MSVAELPIAIDREKIAVFCRARGIRKLSLFGSVLRDDFDPQRSDVDVLAEFAPGVRPGLRFFGYGEELAEIVGHKVDFNTEAWLSQYFRDEVVREALPIYEQA
;
A
#
# COMPACT_ATOMS: atom_id res chain seq x y z
N MET A 1 3.24 10.04 -11.94
CA MET A 1 3.67 10.62 -10.65
C MET A 1 4.85 9.85 -10.10
N SER A 2 5.84 10.54 -9.56
CA SER A 2 6.97 9.89 -8.89
C SER A 2 6.75 9.88 -7.37
N VAL A 3 7.47 8.99 -6.67
CA VAL A 3 7.38 8.90 -5.21
C VAL A 3 7.73 10.24 -4.54
N ALA A 4 8.65 11.01 -5.12
CA ALA A 4 9.06 12.31 -4.58
C ALA A 4 7.95 13.37 -4.62
N GLU A 5 6.93 13.17 -5.45
CA GLU A 5 5.82 14.12 -5.61
C GLU A 5 4.64 13.81 -4.69
N LEU A 6 4.71 12.74 -3.91
CA LEU A 6 3.62 12.34 -3.02
C LEU A 6 3.47 13.31 -1.85
N PRO A 7 2.23 13.50 -1.33
CA PRO A 7 1.99 14.34 -0.16
C PRO A 7 2.45 13.73 1.16
N ILE A 8 2.99 12.52 1.14
CA ILE A 8 3.49 11.81 2.31
C ILE A 8 4.95 11.40 2.08
N ALA A 9 5.69 11.24 3.18
CA ALA A 9 7.07 10.76 3.12
C ALA A 9 7.09 9.23 3.00
N ILE A 10 7.90 8.71 2.09
CA ILE A 10 8.07 7.27 1.87
C ILE A 10 9.51 6.89 2.22
N ASP A 11 9.66 6.15 3.33
CA ASP A 11 10.95 5.55 3.69
C ASP A 11 11.05 4.18 3.01
N ARG A 12 11.70 4.17 1.84
CA ARG A 12 11.77 2.96 1.02
C ARG A 12 12.45 1.80 1.73
N GLU A 13 13.44 2.09 2.56
CA GLU A 13 14.16 1.06 3.29
C GLU A 13 13.29 0.37 4.33
N LYS A 14 12.57 1.16 5.13
CA LYS A 14 11.64 0.60 6.12
C LYS A 14 10.50 -0.17 5.46
N ILE A 15 10.00 0.34 4.35
CA ILE A 15 8.95 -0.35 3.60
C ILE A 15 9.46 -1.67 3.03
N ALA A 16 10.68 -1.70 2.51
CA ALA A 16 11.28 -2.94 2.00
C ALA A 16 11.43 -3.98 3.11
N VAL A 17 11.89 -3.57 4.29
CA VAL A 17 12.01 -4.48 5.44
C VAL A 17 10.63 -5.01 5.83
N PHE A 18 9.63 -4.14 5.92
CA PHE A 18 8.25 -4.51 6.21
C PHE A 18 7.73 -5.57 5.23
N CYS A 19 7.91 -5.32 3.94
CA CYS A 19 7.42 -6.21 2.90
C CYS A 19 8.14 -7.56 2.90
N ARG A 20 9.46 -7.55 3.02
CA ARG A 20 10.24 -8.80 3.02
C ARG A 20 9.88 -9.69 4.20
N ALA A 21 9.69 -9.09 5.37
CA ALA A 21 9.34 -9.85 6.57
C ALA A 21 7.98 -10.52 6.48
N ARG A 22 7.09 -10.03 5.61
CA ARG A 22 5.71 -10.52 5.50
C ARG A 22 5.41 -11.26 4.20
N GLY A 23 6.41 -11.43 3.36
CA GLY A 23 6.24 -12.10 2.08
C GLY A 23 5.44 -11.29 1.06
N ILE A 24 5.44 -9.97 1.22
CA ILE A 24 4.83 -9.07 0.24
C ILE A 24 5.82 -8.86 -0.90
N ARG A 25 5.41 -9.17 -2.11
CA ARG A 25 6.25 -9.07 -3.29
C ARG A 25 6.15 -7.69 -3.95
N LYS A 26 5.02 -7.02 -3.80
CA LYS A 26 4.79 -5.69 -4.38
C LYS A 26 3.83 -4.92 -3.49
N LEU A 27 4.15 -3.66 -3.22
CA LEU A 27 3.29 -2.75 -2.48
C LEU A 27 3.14 -1.47 -3.26
N SER A 28 1.90 -1.06 -3.50
CA SER A 28 1.58 0.11 -4.30
C SER A 28 0.64 1.03 -3.54
N LEU A 29 0.66 2.31 -3.91
CA LEU A 29 -0.30 3.30 -3.42
C LEU A 29 -1.36 3.52 -4.47
N PHE A 30 -2.59 3.79 -4.04
CA PHE A 30 -3.66 4.17 -4.93
C PHE A 30 -4.62 5.14 -4.24
N GLY A 31 -5.63 5.61 -4.97
CA GLY A 31 -6.65 6.48 -4.40
C GLY A 31 -6.21 7.91 -4.17
N SER A 32 -6.75 8.52 -3.11
CA SER A 32 -6.60 9.97 -2.89
C SER A 32 -5.16 10.45 -2.71
N VAL A 33 -4.27 9.60 -2.19
CA VAL A 33 -2.86 9.97 -2.02
C VAL A 33 -2.18 10.32 -3.35
N LEU A 34 -2.71 9.82 -4.46
CA LEU A 34 -2.22 10.11 -5.81
C LEU A 34 -2.90 11.33 -6.44
N ARG A 35 -3.80 11.99 -5.73
CA ARG A 35 -4.61 13.10 -6.24
C ARG A 35 -4.40 14.35 -5.39
N ASP A 36 -4.88 15.49 -5.90
CA ASP A 36 -4.75 16.78 -5.24
C ASP A 36 -5.66 16.94 -4.02
N ASP A 37 -6.67 16.08 -3.88
CA ASP A 37 -7.65 16.16 -2.80
C ASP A 37 -7.26 15.37 -1.54
N PHE A 38 -6.04 14.85 -1.47
CA PHE A 38 -5.57 14.14 -0.28
C PHE A 38 -5.43 15.11 0.90
N ASP A 39 -6.12 14.79 2.00
CA ASP A 39 -6.02 15.54 3.25
C ASP A 39 -5.19 14.73 4.25
N PRO A 40 -3.96 15.19 4.61
CA PRO A 40 -3.09 14.43 5.53
C PRO A 40 -3.71 14.14 6.89
N GLN A 41 -4.72 14.91 7.30
CA GLN A 41 -5.36 14.75 8.61
C GLN A 41 -6.60 13.86 8.56
N ARG A 42 -7.22 13.70 7.39
CA ARG A 42 -8.51 13.01 7.25
C ARG A 42 -8.48 11.84 6.29
N SER A 43 -7.69 11.93 5.24
CA SER A 43 -7.64 10.89 4.21
C SER A 43 -6.77 9.72 4.68
N ASP A 44 -7.21 8.51 4.37
CA ASP A 44 -6.40 7.32 4.57
C ASP A 44 -5.46 7.14 3.39
N VAL A 45 -4.31 6.52 3.66
CA VAL A 45 -3.39 6.11 2.59
C VAL A 45 -3.81 4.73 2.12
N ASP A 46 -4.34 4.66 0.90
CA ASP A 46 -4.79 3.39 0.33
C ASP A 46 -3.60 2.63 -0.26
N VAL A 47 -3.38 1.40 0.20
CA VAL A 47 -2.30 0.56 -0.32
C VAL A 47 -2.85 -0.73 -0.89
N LEU A 48 -2.18 -1.20 -1.93
CA LEU A 48 -2.47 -2.47 -2.59
C LEU A 48 -1.24 -3.36 -2.45
N ALA A 49 -1.41 -4.50 -1.77
CA ALA A 49 -0.34 -5.45 -1.55
C ALA A 49 -0.55 -6.69 -2.41
N GLU A 50 0.55 -7.19 -3.00
CA GLU A 50 0.61 -8.49 -3.64
C GLU A 50 1.58 -9.36 -2.87
N PHE A 51 1.10 -10.51 -2.40
CA PHE A 51 1.94 -11.48 -1.71
C PHE A 51 2.66 -12.39 -2.70
N ALA A 52 3.82 -12.87 -2.31
CA ALA A 52 4.55 -13.87 -3.10
C ALA A 52 3.74 -15.16 -3.18
N PRO A 53 3.92 -15.96 -4.26
CA PRO A 53 3.20 -17.23 -4.39
C PRO A 53 3.39 -18.11 -3.17
N GLY A 54 2.29 -18.68 -2.67
CA GLY A 54 2.31 -19.56 -1.50
C GLY A 54 2.29 -18.89 -0.15
N VAL A 55 2.45 -17.56 -0.09
CA VAL A 55 2.39 -16.82 1.18
C VAL A 55 0.94 -16.70 1.63
N ARG A 56 0.69 -17.08 2.88
CA ARG A 56 -0.65 -17.03 3.48
C ARG A 56 -0.54 -16.33 4.84
N PRO A 57 -0.84 -15.02 4.91
CA PRO A 57 -0.64 -14.26 6.15
C PRO A 57 -1.58 -14.65 7.29
N GLY A 58 -2.75 -15.24 6.98
CA GLY A 58 -3.70 -15.59 8.00
C GLY A 58 -4.22 -14.38 8.75
N LEU A 59 -4.43 -14.53 10.07
CA LEU A 59 -4.97 -13.46 10.90
C LEU A 59 -4.04 -12.26 11.04
N ARG A 60 -2.74 -12.44 10.79
CA ARG A 60 -1.77 -11.34 10.86
C ARG A 60 -2.07 -10.24 9.83
N PHE A 61 -2.74 -10.60 8.75
CA PHE A 61 -3.14 -9.65 7.72
C PHE A 61 -3.88 -8.45 8.30
N PHE A 62 -4.74 -8.66 9.29
CA PHE A 62 -5.55 -7.59 9.86
C PHE A 62 -4.75 -6.57 10.67
N GLY A 63 -3.52 -6.88 11.04
CA GLY A 63 -2.62 -5.94 11.72
C GLY A 63 -1.66 -5.20 10.80
N TYR A 64 -1.56 -5.60 9.55
CA TYR A 64 -0.56 -5.04 8.63
C TYR A 64 -0.80 -3.55 8.33
N GLY A 65 -2.06 -3.15 8.24
CA GLY A 65 -2.39 -1.74 8.02
C GLY A 65 -1.88 -0.84 9.14
N GLU A 66 -2.06 -1.26 10.39
CA GLU A 66 -1.57 -0.50 11.55
C GLU A 66 -0.05 -0.46 11.60
N GLU A 67 0.60 -1.59 11.30
CA GLU A 67 2.06 -1.65 11.27
C GLU A 67 2.63 -0.72 10.19
N LEU A 68 2.03 -0.71 9.01
CA LEU A 68 2.46 0.16 7.93
C LEU A 68 2.16 1.63 8.24
N ALA A 69 1.06 1.91 8.94
CA ALA A 69 0.70 3.26 9.36
C ALA A 69 1.79 3.90 10.22
N GLU A 70 2.45 3.12 11.07
CA GLU A 70 3.56 3.62 11.88
C GLU A 70 4.76 4.02 11.01
N ILE A 71 4.97 3.31 9.90
CA ILE A 71 6.08 3.60 8.98
C ILE A 71 5.80 4.86 8.17
N VAL A 72 4.58 5.01 7.65
CA VAL A 72 4.25 6.14 6.77
C VAL A 72 3.72 7.36 7.53
N GLY A 73 3.39 7.21 8.81
CA GLY A 73 2.92 8.33 9.63
C GLY A 73 1.49 8.77 9.35
N HIS A 74 0.69 7.93 8.72
CA HIS A 74 -0.71 8.20 8.39
C HIS A 74 -1.52 6.92 8.51
N LYS A 75 -2.81 7.07 8.71
CA LYS A 75 -3.72 5.94 8.71
C LYS A 75 -3.68 5.25 7.35
N VAL A 76 -3.60 3.92 7.35
CA VAL A 76 -3.47 3.11 6.15
C VAL A 76 -4.69 2.22 5.98
N ASP A 77 -5.24 2.20 4.78
CA ASP A 77 -6.24 1.23 4.35
C ASP A 77 -5.51 0.16 3.52
N PHE A 78 -5.34 -1.02 4.11
CA PHE A 78 -4.51 -2.09 3.55
C PHE A 78 -5.39 -3.06 2.75
N ASN A 79 -5.13 -3.17 1.46
CA ASN A 79 -5.94 -3.97 0.55
C ASN A 79 -5.11 -4.94 -0.26
N THR A 80 -5.75 -6.03 -0.68
CA THR A 80 -5.26 -6.89 -1.76
C THR A 80 -6.23 -6.76 -2.92
N GLU A 81 -5.81 -7.24 -4.10
CA GLU A 81 -6.67 -7.19 -5.27
C GLU A 81 -8.00 -7.90 -5.05
N ALA A 82 -7.99 -9.02 -4.31
CA ALA A 82 -9.19 -9.78 -4.01
C ALA A 82 -10.19 -9.02 -3.14
N TRP A 83 -9.73 -8.04 -2.35
CA TRP A 83 -10.59 -7.23 -1.47
C TRP A 83 -11.19 -6.03 -2.17
N LEU A 84 -10.70 -5.69 -3.37
CA LEU A 84 -11.23 -4.57 -4.13
C LEU A 84 -12.53 -4.97 -4.84
N SER A 85 -13.45 -4.00 -4.94
CA SER A 85 -14.67 -4.21 -5.69
C SER A 85 -14.33 -4.53 -7.15
N GLN A 86 -15.02 -5.53 -7.72
CA GLN A 86 -14.82 -5.93 -9.11
C GLN A 86 -15.10 -4.79 -10.10
N TYR A 87 -15.89 -3.79 -9.68
CA TYR A 87 -16.27 -2.69 -10.56
C TYR A 87 -15.14 -1.70 -10.82
N PHE A 88 -14.19 -1.57 -9.89
CA PHE A 88 -13.07 -0.64 -10.08
C PHE A 88 -11.70 -1.27 -9.88
N ARG A 89 -11.64 -2.59 -9.71
CA ARG A 89 -10.37 -3.32 -9.48
C ARG A 89 -9.35 -3.06 -10.57
N ASP A 90 -9.75 -3.18 -11.83
CA ASP A 90 -8.84 -3.01 -12.96
C ASP A 90 -8.29 -1.59 -13.04
N GLU A 91 -9.12 -0.60 -12.74
CA GLU A 91 -8.71 0.80 -12.71
C GLU A 91 -7.68 1.04 -11.61
N VAL A 92 -7.93 0.52 -10.41
CA VAL A 92 -7.00 0.66 -9.28
C VAL A 92 -5.66 0.02 -9.61
N VAL A 93 -5.66 -1.20 -10.12
CA VAL A 93 -4.43 -1.91 -10.48
C VAL A 93 -3.63 -1.13 -11.52
N ARG A 94 -4.33 -0.56 -12.50
CA ARG A 94 -3.71 0.20 -13.59
C ARG A 94 -3.09 1.52 -13.12
N GLU A 95 -3.73 2.20 -12.16
CA GLU A 95 -3.29 3.52 -11.67
C GLU A 95 -2.34 3.44 -10.47
N ALA A 96 -2.25 2.29 -9.82
CA ALA A 96 -1.45 2.13 -8.60
C ALA A 96 0.02 2.47 -8.84
N LEU A 97 0.61 3.20 -7.89
CA LEU A 97 2.02 3.59 -7.93
C LEU A 97 2.83 2.67 -7.04
N PRO A 98 3.70 1.82 -7.60
CA PRO A 98 4.53 0.94 -6.77
C PRO A 98 5.51 1.73 -5.91
N ILE A 99 5.58 1.38 -4.62
CA ILE A 99 6.57 1.92 -3.69
C ILE A 99 7.54 0.83 -3.22
N TYR A 100 7.22 -0.42 -3.49
CA TYR A 100 8.12 -1.56 -3.28
C TYR A 100 7.79 -2.63 -4.30
N GLU A 101 8.81 -3.20 -4.89
CA GLU A 101 8.67 -4.33 -5.79
C GLU A 101 9.90 -5.22 -5.68
N GLN A 102 9.66 -6.50 -5.43
CA GLN A 102 10.73 -7.48 -5.30
C GLN A 102 11.38 -7.72 -6.67
N ALA A 103 12.69 -7.67 -6.68
CA ALA A 103 13.46 -7.89 -7.91
C ALA A 103 13.42 -9.36 -8.33
#